data_eb2d33d74ef15094cff06060944661c2
#
_entry.id   eb2d33d74ef15094cff06060944661c2
#
_cell.length_a   1.000
_cell.length_b   1.000
_cell.length_c   1.000
_cell.angle_alpha   90.00
_cell.angle_beta   90.00
_cell.angle_gamma   90.00
#
_symmetry.space_group_name_H-M   'P 1'
#
loop_
_entity.id
_entity.type
_entity.pdbx_description
1 polymer ?
#
loop_
_entity_poly.entity_id
_entity_poly.type
_entity_poly.pdbx_seq_one_letter_code
_entity_poly.pdbx_strand_id
1 'polypeptide(L)'
;VKLEGAGNRGKTECWYVLDAEENSKIVYGIKNGFSKEVLAKAISENKLEQYLEFVNVKKGDFIYIPAGTVHAICSGLRLLEVQQSCDLTYRLYDWGRGREVHLEKALAVIKCEKMTPVSQFAGEFNCKYFSLKKIDVNGGWSMLAPDGDFPAAVQLLFVISCEKAVIRTSDEKVGKRLSPEDIYAVLPGEKITVEGKASIMKITAS
;
A
#
# COMPACT_ATOMS: atom_id res chain seq x y z
N VAL A 1 -9.72 -11.18 -12.90
CA VAL A 1 -9.70 -11.42 -14.38
C VAL A 1 -10.86 -12.28 -14.82
N LYS A 2 -11.09 -13.46 -14.20
CA LYS A 2 -12.18 -14.38 -14.62
C LYS A 2 -13.59 -13.82 -14.39
N LEU A 3 -13.79 -12.96 -13.37
CA LEU A 3 -15.10 -12.43 -12.99
C LEU A 3 -15.48 -11.16 -13.76
N GLU A 4 -14.51 -10.36 -14.18
CA GLU A 4 -14.74 -9.04 -14.80
C GLU A 4 -14.23 -8.97 -16.24
N GLY A 5 -13.81 -10.09 -16.83
CA GLY A 5 -13.38 -10.18 -18.22
C GLY A 5 -11.89 -9.90 -18.45
N ALA A 6 -11.49 -10.00 -19.72
CA ALA A 6 -10.11 -9.78 -20.15
C ALA A 6 -9.72 -8.30 -19.94
N GLY A 7 -8.55 -8.06 -19.37
CA GLY A 7 -8.02 -6.72 -19.10
C GLY A 7 -8.12 -6.28 -17.64
N ASN A 8 -9.02 -6.85 -16.86
CA ASN A 8 -9.08 -6.55 -15.42
C ASN A 8 -7.99 -7.31 -14.65
N ARG A 9 -7.36 -6.63 -13.71
CA ARG A 9 -6.26 -7.13 -12.89
C ARG A 9 -6.71 -7.30 -11.45
N GLY A 10 -6.01 -8.11 -10.68
CA GLY A 10 -6.17 -8.14 -9.23
C GLY A 10 -5.63 -6.85 -8.59
N LYS A 11 -6.12 -6.51 -7.42
CA LYS A 11 -5.65 -5.38 -6.61
C LYS A 11 -4.71 -5.93 -5.53
N THR A 12 -3.47 -6.21 -5.92
CA THR A 12 -2.39 -6.48 -4.95
C THR A 12 -1.83 -5.16 -4.49
N GLU A 13 -1.68 -5.00 -3.18
CA GLU A 13 -1.24 -3.76 -2.56
C GLU A 13 -0.34 -4.00 -1.36
N CYS A 14 0.22 -2.94 -0.85
CA CYS A 14 0.89 -2.94 0.44
C CYS A 14 0.62 -1.62 1.17
N TRP A 15 0.73 -1.68 2.49
CA TRP A 15 0.62 -0.52 3.36
C TRP A 15 1.90 -0.32 4.16
N TYR A 16 2.35 0.93 4.23
CA TYR A 16 3.38 1.37 5.16
C TYR A 16 2.75 2.33 6.16
N VAL A 17 2.83 2.02 7.44
CA VAL A 17 2.19 2.81 8.50
C VAL A 17 3.01 4.07 8.76
N LEU A 18 2.48 5.23 8.36
CA LEU A 18 3.08 6.56 8.58
C LEU A 18 2.91 7.03 10.02
N ASP A 19 1.72 6.75 10.57
CA ASP A 19 1.37 7.09 11.94
C ASP A 19 0.25 6.18 12.47
N ALA A 20 0.23 5.93 13.77
CA ALA A 20 -0.76 5.09 14.43
C ALA A 20 -1.00 5.58 15.86
N GLU A 21 -2.26 5.76 16.23
CA GLU A 21 -2.66 5.97 17.62
C GLU A 21 -2.41 4.71 18.44
N GLU A 22 -2.40 4.85 19.76
CA GLU A 22 -2.24 3.70 20.65
C GLU A 22 -3.36 2.68 20.43
N ASN A 23 -2.99 1.40 20.35
CA ASN A 23 -3.89 0.27 20.08
C ASN A 23 -4.60 0.29 18.70
N SER A 24 -4.13 1.10 17.76
CA SER A 24 -4.62 1.06 16.38
C SER A 24 -4.43 -0.33 15.76
N LYS A 25 -5.38 -0.74 14.96
CA LYS A 25 -5.39 -2.06 14.32
C LYS A 25 -5.95 -2.01 12.91
N ILE A 26 -5.67 -3.05 12.18
CA ILE A 26 -6.25 -3.33 10.87
C ILE A 26 -6.99 -4.66 10.91
N VAL A 27 -7.95 -4.85 10.01
CA VAL A 27 -8.38 -6.19 9.63
C VAL A 27 -7.39 -6.72 8.61
N TYR A 28 -6.83 -7.91 8.86
CA TYR A 28 -5.85 -8.50 7.96
C TYR A 28 -5.99 -10.02 7.90
N GLY A 29 -6.89 -10.46 7.03
CA GLY A 29 -7.22 -11.86 6.83
C GLY A 29 -8.44 -12.33 7.62
N ILE A 30 -8.63 -13.63 7.56
CA ILE A 30 -9.66 -14.39 8.27
C ILE A 30 -8.96 -15.28 9.30
N LYS A 31 -9.53 -15.44 10.48
CA LYS A 31 -9.05 -16.39 11.47
C LYS A 31 -8.98 -17.79 10.86
N ASN A 32 -7.96 -18.56 11.20
CA ASN A 32 -7.72 -19.88 10.63
C ASN A 32 -8.86 -20.85 10.89
N GLY A 33 -9.06 -21.77 9.93
CA GLY A 33 -9.96 -22.92 10.08
C GLY A 33 -11.40 -22.70 9.63
N PHE A 34 -11.72 -21.54 9.03
CA PHE A 34 -13.08 -21.28 8.53
C PHE A 34 -13.15 -21.42 7.01
N SER A 35 -14.21 -22.11 6.55
CA SER A 35 -14.52 -22.26 5.13
C SER A 35 -15.33 -21.06 4.59
N LYS A 36 -15.43 -20.97 3.27
CA LYS A 36 -16.22 -19.92 2.60
C LYS A 36 -17.71 -20.02 2.95
N GLU A 37 -18.23 -21.23 3.17
CA GLU A 37 -19.62 -21.49 3.54
C GLU A 37 -19.92 -20.95 4.95
N VAL A 38 -18.99 -21.14 5.88
CA VAL A 38 -19.08 -20.57 7.23
C VAL A 38 -19.08 -19.05 7.19
N LEU A 39 -18.22 -18.45 6.36
CA LEU A 39 -18.17 -17.00 6.19
C LEU A 39 -19.45 -16.46 5.53
N ALA A 40 -19.98 -17.13 4.52
CA ALA A 40 -21.25 -16.76 3.89
C ALA A 40 -22.41 -16.74 4.89
N LYS A 41 -22.50 -17.77 5.75
CA LYS A 41 -23.47 -17.82 6.83
C LYS A 41 -23.25 -16.70 7.86
N ALA A 42 -22.02 -16.47 8.28
CA ALA A 42 -21.69 -15.41 9.22
C ALA A 42 -22.08 -14.03 8.71
N ILE A 43 -21.91 -13.78 7.40
CA ILE A 43 -22.33 -12.53 6.76
C ILE A 43 -23.86 -12.39 6.78
N SER A 44 -24.60 -13.43 6.40
CA SER A 44 -26.07 -13.41 6.41
C SER A 44 -26.66 -13.21 7.81
N GLU A 45 -25.94 -13.65 8.85
CA GLU A 45 -26.30 -13.46 10.26
C GLU A 45 -25.73 -12.16 10.88
N ASN A 46 -25.05 -11.33 10.09
CA ASN A 46 -24.34 -10.11 10.54
C ASN A 46 -23.31 -10.37 11.67
N LYS A 47 -22.60 -11.50 11.58
CA LYS A 47 -21.61 -11.96 12.57
C LYS A 47 -20.19 -12.06 12.01
N LEU A 48 -19.91 -11.50 10.84
CA LEU A 48 -18.61 -11.67 10.16
C LEU A 48 -17.43 -11.23 11.02
N GLU A 49 -17.57 -10.18 11.84
CA GLU A 49 -16.48 -9.63 12.65
C GLU A 49 -15.84 -10.66 13.58
N GLN A 50 -16.58 -11.66 14.03
CA GLN A 50 -16.06 -12.73 14.89
C GLN A 50 -15.02 -13.61 14.19
N TYR A 51 -15.03 -13.60 12.85
CA TYR A 51 -14.15 -14.39 11.98
C TYR A 51 -13.00 -13.60 11.39
N LEU A 52 -13.00 -12.27 11.55
CA LEU A 52 -11.95 -11.40 11.05
C LEU A 52 -10.71 -11.45 11.96
N GLU A 53 -9.54 -11.45 11.34
CA GLU A 53 -8.27 -11.30 12.07
C GLU A 53 -7.95 -9.82 12.26
N PHE A 54 -7.89 -9.37 13.51
CA PHE A 54 -7.49 -8.01 13.87
C PHE A 54 -6.05 -8.00 14.33
N VAL A 55 -5.21 -7.21 13.67
CA VAL A 55 -3.78 -7.11 13.95
C VAL A 55 -3.45 -5.70 14.42
N ASN A 56 -2.81 -5.58 15.57
CA ASN A 56 -2.28 -4.30 16.04
C ASN A 56 -1.12 -3.86 15.15
N VAL A 57 -1.09 -2.57 14.84
CA VAL A 57 -0.04 -1.98 14.01
C VAL A 57 0.47 -0.70 14.64
N LYS A 58 1.72 -0.36 14.33
CA LYS A 58 2.40 0.84 14.80
C LYS A 58 3.18 1.49 13.66
N LYS A 59 3.59 2.72 13.86
CA LYS A 59 4.43 3.46 12.92
C LYS A 59 5.64 2.64 12.44
N GLY A 60 5.85 2.63 11.14
CA GLY A 60 6.93 1.90 10.47
C GLY A 60 6.59 0.44 10.12
N ASP A 61 5.43 -0.07 10.54
CA ASP A 61 4.98 -1.40 10.12
C ASP A 61 4.66 -1.45 8.64
N PHE A 62 4.87 -2.63 8.06
CA PHE A 62 4.62 -2.94 6.66
C PHE A 62 3.69 -4.14 6.53
N ILE A 63 2.70 -4.02 5.66
CA ILE A 63 1.68 -5.01 5.41
C ILE A 63 1.61 -5.27 3.91
N TYR A 64 1.92 -6.50 3.48
CA TYR A 64 1.73 -6.94 2.10
C TYR A 64 0.37 -7.60 1.93
N ILE A 65 -0.45 -7.11 1.02
CA ILE A 65 -1.85 -7.50 0.83
C ILE A 65 -2.04 -8.06 -0.59
N PRO A 66 -1.83 -9.36 -0.80
CA PRO A 66 -2.15 -10.00 -2.07
C PRO A 66 -3.63 -9.91 -2.41
N ALA A 67 -3.96 -9.79 -3.70
CA ALA A 67 -5.36 -9.80 -4.15
C ALA A 67 -6.13 -11.01 -3.59
N GLY A 68 -7.37 -10.77 -3.10
CA GLY A 68 -8.22 -11.75 -2.44
C GLY A 68 -8.06 -11.81 -0.91
N THR A 69 -7.14 -11.06 -0.33
CA THR A 69 -7.02 -10.91 1.12
C THR A 69 -8.16 -10.04 1.66
N VAL A 70 -8.83 -10.49 2.72
CA VAL A 70 -9.78 -9.64 3.47
C VAL A 70 -8.99 -8.64 4.29
N HIS A 71 -9.24 -7.36 4.07
CA HIS A 71 -8.54 -6.31 4.80
C HIS A 71 -9.41 -5.07 4.98
N ALA A 72 -9.14 -4.32 6.03
CA ALA A 72 -9.73 -3.00 6.26
C ALA A 72 -8.85 -2.17 7.19
N ILE A 73 -8.83 -0.86 6.95
CA ILE A 73 -8.20 0.11 7.83
C ILE A 73 -9.19 0.47 8.94
N CYS A 74 -8.79 0.30 10.20
CA CYS A 74 -9.56 0.79 11.34
C CYS A 74 -9.18 2.25 11.66
N SER A 75 -9.77 2.83 12.71
CA SER A 75 -9.49 4.21 13.13
C SER A 75 -8.06 4.40 13.64
N GLY A 76 -7.62 5.66 13.68
CA GLY A 76 -6.35 6.07 14.28
C GLY A 76 -5.11 5.78 13.44
N LEU A 77 -5.26 5.54 12.13
CA LEU A 77 -4.17 5.18 11.23
C LEU A 77 -3.99 6.17 10.09
N ARG A 78 -2.74 6.45 9.77
CA ARG A 78 -2.32 7.13 8.55
C ARG A 78 -1.33 6.23 7.80
N LEU A 79 -1.62 5.95 6.53
CA LEU A 79 -0.93 4.94 5.74
C LEU A 79 -0.44 5.52 4.40
N LEU A 80 0.69 5.02 3.92
CA LEU A 80 1.04 5.03 2.51
C LEU A 80 0.57 3.71 1.91
N GLU A 81 -0.41 3.78 1.00
CA GLU A 81 -0.88 2.64 0.22
C GLU A 81 -0.23 2.66 -1.17
N VAL A 82 0.37 1.56 -1.56
CA VAL A 82 0.88 1.33 -2.92
C VAL A 82 0.18 0.11 -3.47
N GLN A 83 -0.48 0.25 -4.64
CA GLN A 83 -1.30 -0.80 -5.23
C GLN A 83 -1.09 -0.93 -6.74
N GLN A 84 -1.49 -2.07 -7.29
CA GLN A 84 -1.67 -2.20 -8.73
C GLN A 84 -2.70 -1.16 -9.22
N SER A 85 -2.54 -0.68 -10.46
CA SER A 85 -3.51 0.21 -11.11
C SER A 85 -4.84 -0.54 -11.36
N CYS A 86 -5.63 -0.65 -10.31
CA CYS A 86 -6.92 -1.34 -10.27
C CYS A 86 -7.78 -0.71 -9.17
N ASP A 87 -8.97 -0.27 -9.52
CA ASP A 87 -9.95 0.32 -8.60
C ASP A 87 -11.04 -0.68 -8.16
N LEU A 88 -10.94 -1.93 -8.63
CA LEU A 88 -11.93 -2.97 -8.35
C LEU A 88 -11.84 -3.47 -6.91
N THR A 89 -12.89 -3.22 -6.15
CA THR A 89 -13.05 -3.70 -4.78
C THR A 89 -14.31 -4.56 -4.66
N TYR A 90 -14.18 -5.80 -4.21
CA TYR A 90 -15.31 -6.63 -3.83
C TYR A 90 -15.55 -6.51 -2.33
N ARG A 91 -16.48 -5.64 -1.95
CA ARG A 91 -16.81 -5.40 -0.55
C ARG A 91 -17.55 -6.60 0.03
N LEU A 92 -16.92 -7.26 0.99
CA LEU A 92 -17.48 -8.42 1.70
C LEU A 92 -18.42 -7.99 2.83
N TYR A 93 -18.11 -6.88 3.50
CA TYR A 93 -18.83 -6.36 4.67
C TYR A 93 -18.72 -4.82 4.71
N ASP A 94 -19.76 -4.15 5.19
CA ASP A 94 -19.83 -2.69 5.13
C ASP A 94 -19.96 -1.98 6.49
N TRP A 95 -20.01 -2.71 7.58
CA TRP A 95 -20.21 -2.12 8.93
C TRP A 95 -21.42 -1.19 9.03
N GLY A 96 -22.50 -1.49 8.27
CA GLY A 96 -23.73 -0.72 8.28
C GLY A 96 -23.63 0.69 7.65
N ARG A 97 -22.61 0.99 6.85
CA ARG A 97 -22.40 2.31 6.22
C ARG A 97 -23.26 2.54 4.96
N GLY A 98 -24.04 1.54 4.53
CA GLY A 98 -24.96 1.65 3.38
C GLY A 98 -24.31 1.58 2.00
N ARG A 99 -23.05 1.15 1.89
CA ARG A 99 -22.35 0.93 0.62
C ARG A 99 -22.70 -0.45 0.07
N GLU A 100 -22.64 -0.60 -1.25
CA GLU A 100 -22.89 -1.87 -1.92
C GLU A 100 -21.92 -2.97 -1.46
N VAL A 101 -22.49 -4.16 -1.20
CA VAL A 101 -21.75 -5.38 -0.84
C VAL A 101 -21.80 -6.35 -2.02
N HIS A 102 -20.65 -6.93 -2.37
CA HIS A 102 -20.48 -7.82 -3.52
C HIS A 102 -20.23 -9.27 -3.06
N LEU A 103 -21.19 -9.82 -2.29
CA LEU A 103 -20.99 -11.06 -1.54
C LEU A 103 -20.52 -12.24 -2.40
N GLU A 104 -21.20 -12.54 -3.50
CA GLU A 104 -20.86 -13.67 -4.37
C GLU A 104 -19.46 -13.52 -4.97
N LYS A 105 -19.14 -12.35 -5.53
CA LYS A 105 -17.85 -12.05 -6.12
C LYS A 105 -16.73 -12.07 -5.08
N ALA A 106 -16.99 -11.51 -3.90
CA ALA A 106 -16.03 -11.51 -2.79
C ALA A 106 -15.73 -12.94 -2.33
N LEU A 107 -16.75 -13.77 -2.10
CA LEU A 107 -16.57 -15.18 -1.72
C LEU A 107 -15.87 -16.02 -2.80
N ALA A 108 -16.06 -15.69 -4.08
CA ALA A 108 -15.37 -16.38 -5.17
C ALA A 108 -13.84 -16.16 -5.13
N VAL A 109 -13.38 -14.98 -4.70
CA VAL A 109 -11.95 -14.59 -4.73
C VAL A 109 -11.27 -14.63 -3.36
N ILE A 110 -12.02 -14.71 -2.26
CA ILE A 110 -11.48 -14.67 -0.90
C ILE A 110 -10.46 -15.76 -0.66
N LYS A 111 -9.37 -15.40 0.00
CA LYS A 111 -8.34 -16.29 0.53
C LYS A 111 -8.53 -16.46 2.03
N CYS A 112 -8.64 -17.71 2.46
CA CYS A 112 -8.77 -18.08 3.88
C CYS A 112 -7.45 -18.58 4.48
N GLU A 113 -6.34 -18.39 3.76
CA GLU A 113 -5.00 -18.78 4.18
C GLU A 113 -4.47 -17.81 5.26
N LYS A 114 -3.53 -18.31 6.05
CA LYS A 114 -2.82 -17.46 7.03
C LYS A 114 -2.02 -16.37 6.31
N MET A 115 -2.19 -15.15 6.73
CA MET A 115 -1.47 -14.01 6.18
C MET A 115 0.00 -13.97 6.64
N THR A 116 0.85 -13.34 5.83
CA THR A 116 2.23 -13.01 6.24
C THR A 116 2.18 -12.10 7.47
N PRO A 117 2.95 -12.37 8.52
CA PRO A 117 2.94 -11.52 9.70
C PRO A 117 3.29 -10.06 9.38
N VAL A 118 2.60 -9.13 10.02
CA VAL A 118 3.00 -7.72 10.02
C VAL A 118 4.35 -7.57 10.71
N SER A 119 5.23 -6.78 10.13
CA SER A 119 6.56 -6.51 10.69
C SER A 119 7.01 -5.09 10.37
N GLN A 120 8.02 -4.60 11.05
CA GLN A 120 8.68 -3.35 10.68
C GLN A 120 9.24 -3.46 9.25
N PHE A 121 9.11 -2.37 8.48
CA PHE A 121 9.63 -2.34 7.12
C PHE A 121 11.15 -2.50 7.10
N ALA A 122 11.62 -3.52 6.39
CA ALA A 122 13.04 -3.88 6.35
C ALA A 122 13.91 -2.97 5.46
N GLY A 123 13.32 -1.88 4.92
CA GLY A 123 14.01 -0.94 4.04
C GLY A 123 13.81 -1.19 2.56
N GLU A 124 13.47 -2.42 2.17
CA GLU A 124 13.18 -2.79 0.78
C GLU A 124 12.10 -3.87 0.71
N PHE A 125 11.26 -3.78 -0.32
CA PHE A 125 10.25 -4.79 -0.64
C PHE A 125 10.08 -4.89 -2.15
N ASN A 126 9.96 -6.12 -2.66
CA ASN A 126 9.72 -6.39 -4.07
C ASN A 126 8.60 -7.41 -4.23
N CYS A 127 7.69 -7.16 -5.15
CA CYS A 127 6.71 -8.14 -5.62
C CYS A 127 6.63 -8.12 -7.16
N LYS A 128 5.77 -8.94 -7.72
CA LYS A 128 5.59 -9.02 -9.19
C LYS A 128 5.15 -7.69 -9.84
N TYR A 129 4.59 -6.76 -9.09
CA TYR A 129 3.86 -5.61 -9.62
C TYR A 129 4.50 -4.27 -9.31
N PHE A 130 5.25 -4.20 -8.21
CA PHE A 130 5.94 -2.99 -7.78
C PHE A 130 7.03 -3.31 -6.77
N SER A 131 7.92 -2.38 -6.60
CA SER A 131 8.96 -2.41 -5.57
C SER A 131 8.97 -1.12 -4.76
N LEU A 132 9.35 -1.23 -3.48
CA LEU A 132 9.52 -0.13 -2.56
C LEU A 132 10.95 -0.15 -2.01
N LYS A 133 11.56 1.02 -1.92
CA LYS A 133 12.85 1.19 -1.24
C LYS A 133 12.83 2.45 -0.39
N LYS A 134 13.07 2.29 0.90
CA LYS A 134 13.25 3.41 1.81
C LYS A 134 14.65 3.97 1.69
N ILE A 135 14.76 5.29 1.57
CA ILE A 135 16.02 6.02 1.41
C ILE A 135 16.05 7.07 2.51
N ASP A 136 17.01 6.95 3.42
CA ASP A 136 17.26 7.94 4.45
C ASP A 136 18.40 8.85 4.02
N VAL A 137 18.07 10.10 3.67
CA VAL A 137 19.02 11.13 3.25
C VAL A 137 19.52 11.89 4.46
N ASN A 138 20.85 12.05 4.56
CA ASN A 138 21.49 12.90 5.54
C ASN A 138 22.67 13.63 4.88
N GLY A 139 22.40 14.85 4.42
CA GLY A 139 23.31 15.67 3.64
C GLY A 139 22.91 15.72 2.17
N GLY A 140 23.26 14.75 1.37
CA GLY A 140 22.92 14.69 -0.05
C GLY A 140 22.70 13.29 -0.57
N TRP A 141 21.75 13.17 -1.49
CA TRP A 141 21.47 11.95 -2.24
C TRP A 141 21.04 12.31 -3.67
N SER A 142 21.47 11.54 -4.63
CA SER A 142 21.06 11.72 -6.02
C SER A 142 20.76 10.40 -6.69
N MET A 143 19.87 10.44 -7.68
CA MET A 143 19.60 9.31 -8.57
C MET A 143 19.44 9.81 -10.00
N LEU A 144 19.76 8.92 -10.94
CA LEU A 144 19.37 9.00 -12.34
C LEU A 144 18.26 7.96 -12.52
N ALA A 145 17.08 8.38 -12.97
CA ALA A 145 16.03 7.44 -13.32
C ALA A 145 16.47 6.63 -14.55
N PRO A 146 16.24 5.32 -14.59
CA PRO A 146 16.57 4.51 -15.75
C PRO A 146 15.81 5.00 -16.99
N ASP A 147 16.40 4.88 -18.14
CA ASP A 147 15.70 5.04 -19.40
C ASP A 147 14.66 3.92 -19.58
N GLY A 148 13.59 4.21 -20.30
CA GLY A 148 12.55 3.24 -20.56
C GLY A 148 11.24 3.87 -21.01
N ASP A 149 10.25 3.01 -21.30
CA ASP A 149 8.96 3.44 -21.80
C ASP A 149 8.08 4.01 -20.70
N PHE A 150 7.45 5.14 -20.98
CA PHE A 150 6.40 5.70 -20.13
C PHE A 150 5.11 4.87 -20.24
N PRO A 151 4.38 4.60 -19.16
CA PRO A 151 4.63 5.04 -17.78
C PRO A 151 5.46 4.05 -16.93
N ALA A 152 5.86 2.90 -17.47
CA ALA A 152 6.49 1.82 -16.70
C ALA A 152 7.83 2.22 -16.06
N ALA A 153 8.61 3.09 -16.72
CA ALA A 153 9.89 3.55 -16.21
C ALA A 153 9.80 4.75 -15.25
N VAL A 154 8.60 5.30 -15.03
CA VAL A 154 8.40 6.38 -14.04
C VAL A 154 8.64 5.84 -12.64
N GLN A 155 9.38 6.61 -11.85
CA GLN A 155 9.58 6.32 -10.44
C GLN A 155 8.88 7.37 -9.58
N LEU A 156 8.27 6.93 -8.49
CA LEU A 156 7.63 7.83 -7.53
C LEU A 156 8.49 7.94 -6.29
N LEU A 157 8.60 9.15 -5.77
CA LEU A 157 9.25 9.45 -4.50
C LEU A 157 8.20 10.04 -3.57
N PHE A 158 7.87 9.30 -2.51
CA PHE A 158 6.99 9.76 -1.45
C PHE A 158 7.81 10.20 -0.25
N VAL A 159 7.64 11.42 0.22
CA VAL A 159 8.37 11.98 1.37
C VAL A 159 7.72 11.51 2.66
N ILE A 160 8.34 10.56 3.36
CA ILE A 160 7.86 10.06 4.66
C ILE A 160 8.05 11.14 5.74
N SER A 161 9.22 11.76 5.75
CA SER A 161 9.57 12.85 6.67
C SER A 161 10.71 13.67 6.12
N CYS A 162 10.81 14.94 6.53
CA CYS A 162 11.95 15.78 6.16
C CYS A 162 12.20 16.88 7.18
N GLU A 163 13.47 17.33 7.21
CA GLU A 163 13.93 18.48 7.97
C GLU A 163 14.84 19.33 7.10
N LYS A 164 14.37 20.52 6.70
CA LYS A 164 15.11 21.49 5.85
C LYS A 164 15.69 20.85 4.57
N ALA A 165 14.92 19.97 3.94
CA ALA A 165 15.35 19.30 2.72
C ALA A 165 14.79 19.95 1.46
N VAL A 166 15.55 19.84 0.38
CA VAL A 166 15.24 20.41 -0.94
C VAL A 166 15.48 19.35 -2.00
N ILE A 167 14.56 19.25 -2.97
CA ILE A 167 14.70 18.42 -4.18
C ILE A 167 14.91 19.34 -5.39
N ARG A 168 15.75 18.92 -6.34
CA ARG A 168 15.92 19.59 -7.63
C ARG A 168 16.19 18.58 -8.73
N THR A 169 15.80 18.93 -9.95
CA THR A 169 16.24 18.27 -11.18
C THR A 169 17.56 18.87 -11.65
N SER A 170 18.24 18.23 -12.63
CA SER A 170 19.49 18.74 -13.19
C SER A 170 19.37 20.12 -13.85
N ASP A 171 18.17 20.43 -14.33
CA ASP A 171 17.91 21.65 -15.11
C ASP A 171 17.43 22.83 -14.23
N GLU A 172 17.10 22.56 -12.97
CA GLU A 172 16.61 23.57 -12.04
C GLU A 172 17.75 24.22 -11.26
N LYS A 173 17.86 25.57 -11.37
CA LYS A 173 18.81 26.38 -10.57
C LYS A 173 18.36 26.53 -9.11
N VAL A 174 17.03 26.45 -8.85
CA VAL A 174 16.44 26.61 -7.53
C VAL A 174 15.65 25.35 -7.20
N GLY A 175 16.02 24.68 -6.12
CA GLY A 175 15.31 23.48 -5.69
C GLY A 175 13.99 23.81 -4.99
N LYS A 176 13.07 22.84 -5.02
CA LYS A 176 11.79 22.89 -4.30
C LYS A 176 11.99 22.32 -2.90
N ARG A 177 11.47 23.04 -1.88
CA ARG A 177 11.47 22.56 -0.50
C ARG A 177 10.55 21.34 -0.36
N LEU A 178 11.04 20.29 0.29
CA LEU A 178 10.25 19.11 0.61
C LEU A 178 9.33 19.35 1.80
N SER A 179 8.15 18.75 1.73
CA SER A 179 7.22 18.60 2.86
C SER A 179 6.86 17.12 3.05
N PRO A 180 6.55 16.68 4.28
CA PRO A 180 6.02 15.34 4.49
C PRO A 180 4.79 15.08 3.61
N GLU A 181 4.70 13.88 3.05
CA GLU A 181 3.64 13.42 2.15
C GLU A 181 3.64 14.04 0.74
N ASP A 182 4.63 14.87 0.40
CA ASP A 182 4.86 15.24 -1.00
C ASP A 182 5.14 13.99 -1.84
N ILE A 183 4.63 14.00 -3.07
CA ILE A 183 4.89 12.97 -4.09
C ILE A 183 5.54 13.62 -5.29
N TYR A 184 6.65 13.05 -5.75
CA TYR A 184 7.36 13.45 -6.95
C TYR A 184 7.40 12.30 -7.95
N ALA A 185 6.97 12.55 -9.18
CA ALA A 185 7.19 11.65 -10.30
C ALA A 185 8.52 12.01 -10.94
N VAL A 186 9.42 11.05 -11.04
CA VAL A 186 10.72 11.19 -11.73
C VAL A 186 10.59 10.45 -13.06
N LEU A 187 10.76 11.19 -14.14
CA LEU A 187 10.60 10.68 -15.50
C LEU A 187 11.84 9.88 -15.95
N PRO A 188 11.71 9.00 -16.94
CA PRO A 188 12.84 8.27 -17.51
C PRO A 188 13.98 9.20 -17.93
N GLY A 189 15.22 8.83 -17.61
CA GLY A 189 16.41 9.63 -17.91
C GLY A 189 16.60 10.90 -17.06
N GLU A 190 15.65 11.24 -16.19
CA GLU A 190 15.74 12.41 -15.34
C GLU A 190 16.69 12.19 -14.16
N LYS A 191 17.58 13.14 -13.92
CA LYS A 191 18.44 13.15 -12.73
C LYS A 191 17.87 14.09 -11.69
N ILE A 192 17.73 13.59 -10.48
CA ILE A 192 17.32 14.37 -9.32
C ILE A 192 18.37 14.33 -8.21
N THR A 193 18.36 15.37 -7.39
CA THR A 193 19.18 15.48 -6.18
C THR A 193 18.30 15.93 -5.02
N VAL A 194 18.49 15.30 -3.86
CA VAL A 194 17.88 15.71 -2.59
C VAL A 194 19.00 16.11 -1.65
N GLU A 195 18.93 17.31 -1.09
CA GLU A 195 19.86 17.85 -0.11
C GLU A 195 19.14 18.13 1.20
N GLY A 196 19.81 17.93 2.33
CA GLY A 196 19.28 18.10 3.67
C GLY A 196 19.00 16.76 4.35
N LYS A 197 17.96 16.71 5.17
CA LYS A 197 17.60 15.50 5.92
C LYS A 197 16.17 15.08 5.57
N ALA A 198 16.03 13.88 5.02
CA ALA A 198 14.73 13.35 4.60
C ALA A 198 14.70 11.81 4.66
N SER A 199 13.51 11.26 4.88
CA SER A 199 13.22 9.84 4.67
C SER A 199 12.21 9.74 3.53
N ILE A 200 12.55 8.99 2.48
CA ILE A 200 11.81 8.92 1.23
C ILE A 200 11.49 7.46 0.92
N MET A 201 10.26 7.18 0.51
CA MET A 201 9.90 5.89 -0.10
C MET A 201 9.98 6.04 -1.62
N LYS A 202 10.95 5.36 -2.23
CA LYS A 202 11.00 5.22 -3.69
C LYS A 202 10.12 4.04 -4.08
N ILE A 203 9.24 4.27 -5.07
CA ILE A 203 8.27 3.30 -5.57
C ILE A 203 8.50 3.16 -7.07
N THR A 204 8.58 1.92 -7.55
CA THR A 204 8.81 1.59 -8.96
C THR A 204 7.81 0.52 -9.39
N ALA A 205 7.21 0.67 -10.56
CA ALA A 205 6.45 -0.40 -11.20
C ALA A 205 7.39 -1.54 -11.64
N SER A 206 6.88 -2.79 -11.63
CA SER A 206 7.61 -4.01 -12.05
C SER A 206 6.90 -4.68 -13.21
#